data_d67c614151c9ad3d1b70148240a8dbca
#
_entry.id   d67c614151c9ad3d1b70148240a8dbca
#
_cell.length_a   1.000
_cell.length_b   1.000
_cell.length_c   1.000
_cell.angle_alpha   90.00
_cell.angle_beta   90.00
_cell.angle_gamma   90.00
#
_symmetry.space_group_name_H-M   'P 1'
#
loop_
_entity.id
_entity.type
_entity.pdbx_description
1 polymer ?
#
loop_
_entity_poly.entity_id
_entity_poly.type
_entity_poly.pdbx_seq_one_letter_code
_entity_poly.pdbx_strand_id
1 'polypeptide(L)'
;MINGLRILHYVSPVRFDKTGLFQHEFDSNYKVVEKTISFLPRCHHYVVVPKKHNIPDTRDNVTFINYPYSRDLLANRSYFDGVTFRNLFDFRYMDFDFVFCHQPEMLYNILVSFNDKRYGQNMNRFLFFHWVDCSQSRASSAIPPAYMRQLEAINLCDNVFFHTDIASEWLGKNFKNEQSTTFNHDYIKDKTQTFPISADELQDIEPFDIEHENVLVFNHRWAKSTGVNRMMEYIDGLDDFKIWATDYQAPKEYIGSNLNRGQYRYLLENSLGSMSFVDSYATWNLSIQDGLSVKKPVLVYDQPAMRKVVGDDYPLFFKTKDEFHTQVKNLKQMGNFTWDIPNHDEKFAYNIIKSISNIMSKPRKHIPKDANNWLYCILNGIKYKHDIAKQVQPNLQLNSVWQYIRRYLLEIGINDNTNSPFVSYSIPNNIREDVEKMVKDVDLELRPMTIKQKTFTKKHDWF
;
A
#
# COMPACT_ATOMS: atom_id res chain seq x y z
N MET A 1 -0.22 3.81 22.70
CA MET A 1 0.09 4.54 21.44
C MET A 1 0.99 3.69 20.58
N ILE A 2 0.77 3.67 19.27
CA ILE A 2 1.60 2.92 18.31
C ILE A 2 2.81 3.80 18.00
N ASN A 3 3.96 3.52 18.59
CA ASN A 3 5.18 4.30 18.43
C ASN A 3 6.38 3.39 18.13
N GLY A 4 7.33 3.88 17.35
CA GLY A 4 8.62 3.22 17.13
C GLY A 4 8.57 1.90 16.36
N LEU A 5 7.43 1.56 15.74
CA LEU A 5 7.34 0.37 14.88
C LEU A 5 8.09 0.59 13.57
N ARG A 6 8.68 -0.48 13.08
CA ARG A 6 9.39 -0.53 11.80
C ARG A 6 8.53 -1.26 10.79
N ILE A 7 8.08 -0.53 9.78
CA ILE A 7 7.11 -1.03 8.79
C ILE A 7 7.78 -1.06 7.42
N LEU A 8 7.89 -2.24 6.84
CA LEU A 8 8.35 -2.40 5.46
C LEU A 8 7.16 -2.37 4.51
N HIS A 9 7.15 -1.43 3.59
CA HIS A 9 6.18 -1.37 2.51
C HIS A 9 6.78 -1.94 1.23
N TYR A 10 6.15 -2.96 0.68
CA TYR A 10 6.41 -3.40 -0.68
C TYR A 10 5.31 -2.85 -1.59
N VAL A 11 5.68 -1.90 -2.42
CA VAL A 11 4.78 -1.28 -3.40
C VAL A 11 4.96 -1.95 -4.74
N SER A 12 3.86 -2.30 -5.40
CA SER A 12 3.90 -2.69 -6.81
C SER A 12 3.58 -1.46 -7.66
N PRO A 13 4.59 -0.77 -8.19
CA PRO A 13 4.38 0.42 -8.98
C PRO A 13 3.70 0.07 -10.30
N VAL A 14 2.71 0.85 -10.69
CA VAL A 14 1.93 0.64 -11.92
C VAL A 14 2.04 1.79 -12.92
N ARG A 15 2.65 2.89 -12.53
CA ARG A 15 2.77 4.10 -13.36
C ARG A 15 4.23 4.48 -13.59
N PHE A 16 4.63 4.44 -14.86
CA PHE A 16 5.96 4.87 -15.33
C PHE A 16 5.79 5.75 -16.57
N ASP A 17 6.64 6.72 -16.72
CA ASP A 17 6.74 7.49 -17.95
C ASP A 17 7.49 6.73 -19.04
N LYS A 18 7.69 7.38 -20.18
CA LYS A 18 8.39 6.82 -21.35
C LYS A 18 9.88 6.55 -21.08
N THR A 19 10.46 7.18 -20.06
CA THR A 19 11.87 7.03 -19.68
C THR A 19 12.08 5.94 -18.62
N GLY A 20 10.97 5.36 -18.12
CA GLY A 20 10.98 4.41 -17.02
C GLY A 20 11.09 5.07 -15.64
N LEU A 21 10.83 6.38 -15.53
CA LEU A 21 10.73 7.07 -14.27
C LEU A 21 9.39 6.76 -13.60
N PHE A 22 9.41 6.38 -12.34
CA PHE A 22 8.22 6.10 -11.56
C PHE A 22 7.42 7.37 -11.28
N GLN A 23 6.17 7.35 -11.71
CA GLN A 23 5.23 8.47 -11.57
C GLN A 23 4.41 8.30 -10.29
N HIS A 24 5.02 8.50 -9.13
CA HIS A 24 4.42 8.22 -7.83
C HIS A 24 3.14 9.03 -7.56
N GLU A 25 3.05 10.27 -8.05
CA GLU A 25 1.88 11.15 -7.89
C GLU A 25 0.61 10.59 -8.54
N PHE A 26 0.77 9.76 -9.58
CA PHE A 26 -0.33 9.13 -10.31
C PHE A 26 -0.48 7.63 -10.00
N ASP A 27 0.31 7.10 -9.07
CA ASP A 27 0.29 5.69 -8.72
C ASP A 27 -0.65 5.42 -7.54
N SER A 28 -1.76 4.74 -7.80
CA SER A 28 -2.78 4.44 -6.80
C SER A 28 -2.26 3.57 -5.64
N ASN A 29 -1.31 2.68 -5.91
CA ASN A 29 -0.72 1.83 -4.86
C ASN A 29 0.17 2.67 -3.94
N TYR A 30 0.94 3.57 -4.52
CA TYR A 30 1.80 4.47 -3.75
C TYR A 30 1.00 5.46 -2.89
N LYS A 31 -0.15 5.95 -3.39
CA LYS A 31 -1.07 6.78 -2.59
C LYS A 31 -1.52 6.11 -1.30
N VAL A 32 -1.80 4.81 -1.33
CA VAL A 32 -2.15 4.06 -0.10
C VAL A 32 -0.98 4.04 0.88
N VAL A 33 0.25 3.92 0.38
CA VAL A 33 1.46 4.00 1.22
C VAL A 33 1.59 5.37 1.86
N GLU A 34 1.43 6.45 1.10
CA GLU A 34 1.52 7.83 1.62
C GLU A 34 0.48 8.09 2.72
N LYS A 35 -0.77 7.68 2.49
CA LYS A 35 -1.82 7.78 3.52
C LYS A 35 -1.49 6.94 4.75
N THR A 36 -0.98 5.72 4.57
CA THR A 36 -0.55 4.89 5.69
C THR A 36 0.56 5.56 6.52
N ILE A 37 1.53 6.18 5.86
CA ILE A 37 2.60 6.94 6.52
C ILE A 37 2.00 8.10 7.33
N SER A 38 1.05 8.83 6.76
CA SER A 38 0.40 9.95 7.45
C SER A 38 -0.43 9.52 8.66
N PHE A 39 -1.04 8.33 8.62
CA PHE A 39 -1.80 7.77 9.75
C PHE A 39 -0.92 7.23 10.88
N LEU A 40 0.33 6.89 10.57
CA LEU A 40 1.29 6.29 11.48
C LEU A 40 2.59 7.15 11.59
N PRO A 41 2.50 8.45 11.90
CA PRO A 41 3.63 9.38 11.81
C PRO A 41 4.76 9.09 12.81
N ARG A 42 4.48 8.28 13.83
CA ARG A 42 5.46 7.90 14.87
C ARG A 42 6.10 6.53 14.63
N CYS A 43 5.79 5.92 13.48
CA CYS A 43 6.43 4.69 13.01
C CYS A 43 7.52 5.03 12.00
N HIS A 44 8.45 4.10 11.78
CA HIS A 44 9.43 4.19 10.71
C HIS A 44 8.98 3.37 9.53
N HIS A 45 8.96 4.00 8.36
CA HIS A 45 8.50 3.42 7.12
C HIS A 45 9.66 3.20 6.18
N TYR A 46 9.89 1.95 5.82
CA TYR A 46 10.86 1.53 4.82
C TYR A 46 10.09 1.18 3.56
N VAL A 47 10.22 2.02 2.53
CA VAL A 47 9.41 1.90 1.32
C VAL A 47 10.25 1.40 0.17
N VAL A 48 9.95 0.20 -0.34
CA VAL A 48 10.61 -0.35 -1.52
C VAL A 48 10.03 0.32 -2.75
N VAL A 49 10.86 1.05 -3.47
CA VAL A 49 10.48 1.83 -4.66
C VAL A 49 11.40 1.53 -5.84
N PRO A 50 10.98 1.82 -7.07
CA PRO A 50 11.87 1.71 -8.23
C PRO A 50 13.13 2.56 -8.09
N LYS A 51 14.25 2.08 -8.59
CA LYS A 51 15.53 2.82 -8.56
C LYS A 51 15.43 4.21 -9.21
N LYS A 52 14.62 4.32 -10.29
CA LYS A 52 14.35 5.59 -10.97
C LYS A 52 13.06 6.21 -10.44
N HIS A 53 13.18 7.11 -9.48
CA HIS A 53 12.06 7.88 -8.95
C HIS A 53 12.52 9.31 -8.59
N ASN A 54 11.54 10.20 -8.50
CA ASN A 54 11.72 11.58 -8.05
C ASN A 54 10.95 11.90 -6.76
N ILE A 55 10.66 10.88 -5.95
CA ILE A 55 9.96 11.07 -4.67
C ILE A 55 10.86 11.91 -3.76
N PRO A 56 10.35 13.03 -3.22
CA PRO A 56 11.13 13.87 -2.31
C PRO A 56 11.47 13.12 -1.02
N ASP A 57 12.74 13.13 -0.64
CA ASP A 57 13.22 12.56 0.64
C ASP A 57 13.16 13.64 1.73
N THR A 58 11.95 14.00 2.15
CA THR A 58 11.70 15.12 3.05
C THR A 58 11.21 14.71 4.44
N ARG A 59 11.00 13.42 4.69
CA ARG A 59 10.40 12.92 5.93
C ARG A 59 11.40 12.10 6.74
N ASP A 60 11.70 12.53 7.96
CA ASP A 60 12.65 11.86 8.87
C ASP A 60 12.26 10.41 9.23
N ASN A 61 10.98 10.07 9.11
CA ASN A 61 10.46 8.75 9.44
C ASN A 61 10.28 7.84 8.22
N VAL A 62 10.80 8.21 7.06
CA VAL A 62 10.71 7.42 5.82
C VAL A 62 12.10 7.14 5.26
N THR A 63 12.35 5.89 4.92
CA THR A 63 13.56 5.46 4.22
C THR A 63 13.17 4.75 2.92
N PHE A 64 13.61 5.27 1.79
CA PHE A 64 13.39 4.61 0.51
C PHE A 64 14.45 3.54 0.26
N ILE A 65 14.00 2.36 -0.17
CA ILE A 65 14.84 1.23 -0.55
C ILE A 65 14.67 1.04 -2.06
N ASN A 66 15.71 1.38 -2.80
CA ASN A 66 15.70 1.31 -4.26
C ASN A 66 15.77 -0.13 -4.76
N TYR A 67 14.75 -0.55 -5.51
CA TYR A 67 14.70 -1.85 -6.14
C TYR A 67 14.76 -1.71 -7.68
N PRO A 68 15.53 -2.54 -8.37
CA PRO A 68 15.72 -2.41 -9.81
C PRO A 68 14.50 -2.96 -10.59
N TYR A 69 13.36 -2.30 -10.44
CA TYR A 69 12.22 -2.59 -11.31
C TYR A 69 12.54 -2.27 -12.75
N SER A 70 12.14 -3.13 -13.66
CA SER A 70 12.05 -2.80 -15.08
C SER A 70 10.60 -2.71 -15.52
N ARG A 71 10.33 -1.87 -16.51
CA ARG A 71 8.98 -1.72 -17.07
C ARG A 71 8.46 -3.05 -17.64
N ASP A 72 9.33 -3.82 -18.26
CA ASP A 72 8.97 -5.10 -18.87
C ASP A 72 8.63 -6.16 -17.82
N LEU A 73 9.28 -6.10 -16.65
CA LEU A 73 9.00 -6.99 -15.52
C LEU A 73 7.68 -6.67 -14.84
N LEU A 74 7.25 -5.41 -14.85
CA LEU A 74 5.99 -4.99 -14.24
C LEU A 74 4.75 -5.37 -15.05
N ALA A 75 4.89 -5.60 -16.35
CA ALA A 75 3.82 -6.15 -17.17
C ALA A 75 3.41 -7.56 -16.71
N ASN A 76 4.33 -8.27 -16.07
CA ASN A 76 4.09 -9.59 -15.49
C ASN A 76 4.03 -9.49 -13.96
N ARG A 77 2.82 -9.36 -13.40
CA ARG A 77 2.54 -9.27 -11.96
C ARG A 77 3.05 -10.45 -11.14
N SER A 78 3.43 -11.53 -11.80
CA SER A 78 3.98 -12.73 -11.16
C SER A 78 5.50 -12.76 -11.13
N TYR A 79 6.18 -11.80 -11.76
CA TYR A 79 7.63 -11.75 -11.75
C TYR A 79 8.15 -11.03 -10.48
N PHE A 80 9.12 -11.68 -9.84
CA PHE A 80 9.80 -11.14 -8.68
C PHE A 80 11.20 -11.78 -8.59
N ASP A 81 12.23 -10.96 -8.64
CA ASP A 81 13.59 -11.44 -8.40
C ASP A 81 13.89 -11.45 -6.88
N GLY A 82 13.64 -12.59 -6.26
CA GLY A 82 13.86 -12.80 -4.85
C GLY A 82 15.33 -12.68 -4.42
N VAL A 83 16.27 -12.98 -5.31
CA VAL A 83 17.71 -12.89 -5.01
C VAL A 83 18.13 -11.43 -4.92
N THR A 84 17.81 -10.63 -5.92
CA THR A 84 18.08 -9.19 -5.92
C THR A 84 17.35 -8.52 -4.75
N PHE A 85 16.07 -8.83 -4.52
CA PHE A 85 15.30 -8.29 -3.41
C PHE A 85 15.96 -8.61 -2.07
N ARG A 86 16.34 -9.87 -1.85
CA ARG A 86 17.00 -10.30 -0.62
C ARG A 86 18.32 -9.55 -0.38
N ASN A 87 19.08 -9.28 -1.44
CA ASN A 87 20.36 -8.60 -1.34
C ASN A 87 20.26 -7.12 -0.91
N LEU A 88 19.04 -6.52 -0.98
CA LEU A 88 18.79 -5.18 -0.47
C LEU A 88 18.79 -5.13 1.07
N PHE A 89 18.64 -6.29 1.73
CA PHE A 89 18.46 -6.35 3.18
C PHE A 89 19.56 -7.13 3.85
N ASP A 90 20.19 -6.55 4.85
CA ASP A 90 21.07 -7.27 5.76
C ASP A 90 20.31 -7.59 7.06
N PHE A 91 19.64 -8.74 7.08
CA PHE A 91 18.83 -9.18 8.21
C PHE A 91 19.61 -9.49 9.49
N ARG A 92 20.92 -9.45 9.46
CA ARG A 92 21.73 -9.49 10.68
C ARG A 92 21.55 -8.22 11.50
N TYR A 93 21.29 -7.11 10.81
CA TYR A 93 21.18 -5.77 11.40
C TYR A 93 19.83 -5.10 11.19
N MET A 94 19.08 -5.51 10.16
CA MET A 94 17.78 -4.97 9.83
C MET A 94 16.68 -5.80 10.48
N ASP A 95 15.60 -5.14 10.91
CA ASP A 95 14.42 -5.79 11.47
C ASP A 95 13.15 -4.99 11.16
N PHE A 96 12.03 -5.68 10.99
CA PHE A 96 10.74 -5.07 10.73
C PHE A 96 9.69 -5.72 11.63
N ASP A 97 8.80 -4.89 12.20
CA ASP A 97 7.67 -5.39 12.98
C ASP A 97 6.53 -5.83 12.05
N PHE A 98 6.37 -5.10 10.95
CA PHE A 98 5.32 -5.34 9.96
C PHE A 98 5.87 -5.31 8.54
N VAL A 99 5.30 -6.16 7.69
CA VAL A 99 5.40 -6.06 6.23
C VAL A 99 4.02 -5.70 5.70
N PHE A 100 3.93 -4.58 5.01
CA PHE A 100 2.74 -4.12 4.29
C PHE A 100 2.94 -4.41 2.81
N CYS A 101 2.28 -5.46 2.34
CA CYS A 101 2.39 -5.88 0.95
C CYS A 101 1.22 -5.35 0.13
N HIS A 102 1.51 -4.47 -0.82
CA HIS A 102 0.53 -3.85 -1.72
C HIS A 102 0.37 -4.60 -3.04
N GLN A 103 0.94 -5.80 -3.12
CA GLN A 103 0.83 -6.70 -4.28
C GLN A 103 0.68 -8.14 -3.77
N PRO A 104 -0.55 -8.67 -3.68
CA PRO A 104 -0.79 -10.00 -3.10
C PRO A 104 0.05 -11.11 -3.70
N GLU A 105 0.21 -11.12 -5.02
CA GLU A 105 0.96 -12.16 -5.73
C GLU A 105 2.45 -12.21 -5.37
N MET A 106 2.97 -11.11 -4.79
CA MET A 106 4.39 -11.01 -4.42
C MET A 106 4.68 -11.43 -2.99
N LEU A 107 3.67 -11.49 -2.12
CA LEU A 107 3.88 -11.74 -0.70
C LEU A 107 4.65 -13.04 -0.44
N TYR A 108 4.29 -14.12 -1.11
CA TYR A 108 5.00 -15.40 -0.96
C TYR A 108 6.47 -15.26 -1.31
N ASN A 109 6.78 -14.64 -2.43
CA ASN A 109 8.16 -14.43 -2.88
C ASN A 109 8.95 -13.54 -1.91
N ILE A 110 8.33 -12.50 -1.38
CA ILE A 110 8.93 -11.63 -0.34
C ILE A 110 9.27 -12.47 0.89
N LEU A 111 8.34 -13.27 1.38
CA LEU A 111 8.54 -14.10 2.56
C LEU A 111 9.61 -15.17 2.36
N VAL A 112 9.64 -15.81 1.20
CA VAL A 112 10.70 -16.77 0.84
C VAL A 112 12.06 -16.09 0.79
N SER A 113 12.14 -14.86 0.24
CA SER A 113 13.37 -14.08 0.23
C SER A 113 13.88 -13.75 1.64
N PHE A 114 12.98 -13.62 2.61
CA PHE A 114 13.30 -13.38 4.01
C PHE A 114 13.51 -14.65 4.83
N ASN A 115 13.17 -15.81 4.30
CA ASN A 115 13.25 -17.08 5.02
C ASN A 115 14.67 -17.68 4.96
N ASP A 116 15.64 -16.99 5.54
CA ASP A 116 16.91 -17.63 5.90
C ASP A 116 16.75 -18.24 7.30
N LYS A 117 16.98 -19.55 7.41
CA LYS A 117 16.92 -20.27 8.69
C LYS A 117 17.76 -19.64 9.80
N ARG A 118 18.81 -18.89 9.43
CA ARG A 118 19.72 -18.19 10.37
C ARG A 118 19.18 -16.83 10.80
N TYR A 119 18.36 -16.19 9.96
CA TYR A 119 17.92 -14.81 10.13
C TYR A 119 16.43 -14.60 9.88
N GLY A 120 15.64 -15.68 9.80
CA GLY A 120 14.19 -15.61 9.55
C GLY A 120 13.52 -14.64 10.51
N GLN A 121 12.72 -13.76 9.97
CA GLN A 121 12.04 -12.74 10.74
C GLN A 121 10.59 -13.11 10.95
N ASN A 122 10.14 -13.04 12.19
CA ASN A 122 8.74 -13.26 12.53
C ASN A 122 7.96 -11.95 12.44
N MET A 123 7.85 -11.41 11.22
CA MET A 123 7.13 -10.18 10.92
C MET A 123 5.63 -10.41 10.87
N ASN A 124 4.87 -9.47 11.40
CA ASN A 124 3.43 -9.42 11.14
C ASN A 124 3.18 -8.97 9.70
N ARG A 125 2.17 -9.52 9.06
CA ARG A 125 1.96 -9.39 7.61
C ARG A 125 0.60 -8.80 7.34
N PHE A 126 0.60 -7.61 6.72
CA PHE A 126 -0.59 -6.94 6.24
C PHE A 126 -0.60 -6.98 4.72
N LEU A 127 -1.72 -7.39 4.16
CA LEU A 127 -1.91 -7.54 2.73
C LEU A 127 -2.99 -6.59 2.25
N PHE A 128 -2.67 -5.78 1.23
CA PHE A 128 -3.60 -4.83 0.64
C PHE A 128 -4.00 -5.27 -0.76
N PHE A 129 -5.28 -5.53 -0.93
CA PHE A 129 -5.87 -5.88 -2.22
C PHE A 129 -6.36 -4.63 -2.94
N HIS A 130 -5.53 -4.07 -3.81
CA HIS A 130 -5.92 -2.98 -4.70
C HIS A 130 -6.86 -3.44 -5.81
N TRP A 131 -6.81 -4.72 -6.14
CA TRP A 131 -7.71 -5.40 -7.05
C TRP A 131 -7.82 -6.87 -6.64
N VAL A 132 -8.95 -7.46 -6.96
CA VAL A 132 -9.19 -8.89 -6.76
C VAL A 132 -9.30 -9.52 -8.14
N ASP A 133 -8.44 -10.47 -8.43
CA ASP A 133 -8.56 -11.30 -9.62
C ASP A 133 -9.25 -12.60 -9.25
N CYS A 134 -10.19 -13.01 -10.08
CA CYS A 134 -10.71 -14.36 -10.04
C CYS A 134 -11.07 -14.81 -11.47
N SER A 135 -11.34 -16.07 -11.66
CA SER A 135 -11.63 -16.68 -12.96
C SER A 135 -12.77 -16.00 -13.72
N GLN A 136 -13.69 -15.35 -13.01
CA GLN A 136 -14.86 -14.69 -13.59
C GLN A 136 -14.70 -13.17 -13.80
N SER A 137 -13.81 -12.50 -13.08
CA SER A 137 -13.68 -11.03 -13.16
C SER A 137 -12.85 -10.57 -14.34
N ARG A 138 -11.96 -11.40 -14.80
CA ARG A 138 -11.20 -11.20 -16.01
C ARG A 138 -11.31 -12.45 -16.82
N ALA A 139 -12.43 -12.54 -17.56
CA ALA A 139 -12.65 -13.60 -18.54
C ALA A 139 -11.50 -13.59 -19.53
N SER A 140 -10.44 -14.12 -19.16
CA SER A 140 -9.41 -14.56 -20.05
C SER A 140 -8.13 -14.86 -19.31
N SER A 141 -7.83 -16.05 -19.29
CA SER A 141 -6.55 -16.52 -19.84
C SER A 141 -5.27 -16.07 -19.15
N ALA A 142 -5.17 -14.95 -18.52
CA ALA A 142 -3.84 -14.49 -18.20
C ALA A 142 -3.35 -14.91 -16.82
N ILE A 143 -4.23 -15.33 -15.85
CA ILE A 143 -3.77 -15.23 -14.48
C ILE A 143 -4.25 -16.33 -13.50
N PRO A 144 -4.41 -17.59 -13.88
CA PRO A 144 -4.55 -18.64 -12.88
C PRO A 144 -3.43 -18.63 -11.83
N PRO A 145 -2.14 -18.43 -12.20
CA PRO A 145 -1.07 -18.37 -11.20
C PRO A 145 -1.17 -17.17 -10.25
N ALA A 146 -1.57 -15.99 -10.73
CA ALA A 146 -1.72 -14.82 -9.89
C ALA A 146 -2.88 -14.98 -8.90
N TYR A 147 -3.98 -15.52 -9.36
CA TYR A 147 -5.13 -15.85 -8.52
C TYR A 147 -4.77 -16.82 -7.40
N MET A 148 -4.16 -17.94 -7.71
CA MET A 148 -3.72 -18.91 -6.69
C MET A 148 -2.76 -18.27 -5.68
N ARG A 149 -1.84 -17.41 -6.14
CA ARG A 149 -0.95 -16.67 -5.24
C ARG A 149 -1.66 -15.66 -4.35
N GLN A 150 -2.72 -15.02 -4.85
CA GLN A 150 -3.56 -14.16 -4.00
C GLN A 150 -4.17 -14.94 -2.84
N LEU A 151 -4.61 -16.17 -3.09
CA LEU A 151 -5.19 -17.03 -2.09
C LEU A 151 -4.18 -17.52 -1.06
N GLU A 152 -3.03 -17.96 -1.53
CA GLU A 152 -1.91 -18.34 -0.66
C GLU A 152 -1.49 -17.15 0.20
N ALA A 153 -1.43 -15.96 -0.37
CA ALA A 153 -1.08 -14.74 0.35
C ALA A 153 -2.06 -14.42 1.49
N ILE A 154 -3.36 -14.61 1.25
CA ILE A 154 -4.38 -14.41 2.29
C ILE A 154 -4.10 -15.33 3.50
N ASN A 155 -3.76 -16.59 3.26
CA ASN A 155 -3.46 -17.54 4.34
C ASN A 155 -2.21 -17.16 5.14
N LEU A 156 -1.25 -16.52 4.49
CA LEU A 156 0.03 -16.13 5.10
C LEU A 156 -0.05 -14.82 5.91
N CYS A 157 -1.16 -14.09 5.84
CA CYS A 157 -1.29 -12.78 6.46
C CYS A 157 -2.01 -12.81 7.81
N ASP A 158 -1.61 -11.88 8.68
CA ASP A 158 -2.28 -11.62 9.95
C ASP A 158 -3.55 -10.79 9.74
N ASN A 159 -3.50 -9.84 8.80
CA ASN A 159 -4.66 -9.06 8.36
C ASN A 159 -4.64 -8.86 6.85
N VAL A 160 -5.84 -8.83 6.27
CA VAL A 160 -6.07 -8.63 4.84
C VAL A 160 -7.00 -7.46 4.65
N PHE A 161 -6.58 -6.50 3.83
CA PHE A 161 -7.31 -5.27 3.57
C PHE A 161 -7.85 -5.28 2.15
N PHE A 162 -9.14 -5.03 2.01
CA PHE A 162 -9.82 -4.81 0.73
C PHE A 162 -10.32 -3.38 0.65
N HIS A 163 -10.45 -2.81 -0.52
CA HIS A 163 -11.02 -1.47 -0.64
C HIS A 163 -12.45 -1.41 -0.08
N THR A 164 -13.23 -2.48 -0.30
CA THR A 164 -14.60 -2.60 0.19
C THR A 164 -14.87 -3.99 0.76
N ASP A 165 -15.87 -4.09 1.61
CA ASP A 165 -16.44 -5.36 2.08
C ASP A 165 -16.98 -6.21 0.92
N ILE A 166 -17.55 -5.58 -0.09
CA ILE A 166 -18.07 -6.24 -1.31
C ILE A 166 -16.97 -7.03 -2.03
N ALA A 167 -15.75 -6.49 -2.10
CA ALA A 167 -14.63 -7.17 -2.73
C ALA A 167 -14.26 -8.47 -2.01
N SER A 168 -14.27 -8.46 -0.67
CA SER A 168 -14.01 -9.66 0.13
C SER A 168 -15.12 -10.70 0.04
N GLU A 169 -16.38 -10.25 0.07
CA GLU A 169 -17.56 -11.13 -0.09
C GLU A 169 -17.57 -11.80 -1.46
N TRP A 170 -17.26 -11.02 -2.49
CA TRP A 170 -17.23 -11.53 -3.85
C TRP A 170 -16.11 -12.57 -4.06
N LEU A 171 -14.93 -12.34 -3.50
CA LEU A 171 -13.85 -13.31 -3.48
C LEU A 171 -14.32 -14.61 -2.80
N GLY A 172 -14.98 -14.50 -1.66
CA GLY A 172 -15.51 -15.65 -0.92
C GLY A 172 -16.61 -16.43 -1.65
N LYS A 173 -17.49 -15.73 -2.40
CA LYS A 173 -18.53 -16.38 -3.20
C LYS A 173 -17.95 -17.19 -4.36
N ASN A 174 -16.98 -16.62 -5.05
CA ASN A 174 -16.35 -17.29 -6.20
C ASN A 174 -15.52 -18.51 -5.77
N PHE A 175 -14.98 -18.48 -4.58
CA PHE A 175 -14.27 -19.62 -4.01
C PHE A 175 -15.12 -20.87 -3.80
N LYS A 176 -16.33 -20.70 -3.31
CA LYS A 176 -17.26 -21.82 -3.09
C LYS A 176 -17.58 -22.57 -4.39
N ASN A 177 -17.53 -21.88 -5.52
CA ASN A 177 -17.87 -22.45 -6.81
C ASN A 177 -16.71 -23.20 -7.49
N GLU A 178 -15.46 -23.02 -7.05
CA GLU A 178 -14.28 -23.58 -7.69
C GLU A 178 -13.67 -24.78 -6.97
N GLN A 179 -14.41 -25.50 -6.15
CA GLN A 179 -14.02 -26.76 -5.51
C GLN A 179 -12.68 -26.72 -4.71
N SER A 180 -12.21 -25.56 -4.35
CA SER A 180 -11.02 -25.44 -3.49
C SER A 180 -11.39 -25.82 -2.05
N THR A 181 -11.05 -27.02 -1.66
CA THR A 181 -11.34 -27.56 -0.32
C THR A 181 -10.54 -26.93 0.82
N THR A 182 -9.54 -26.11 0.48
CA THR A 182 -8.58 -25.58 1.46
C THR A 182 -8.86 -24.16 1.88
N PHE A 183 -9.76 -23.45 1.18
CA PHE A 183 -10.05 -22.06 1.47
C PHE A 183 -11.41 -21.92 2.18
N ASN A 184 -11.38 -21.62 3.46
CA ASN A 184 -12.58 -21.34 4.22
C ASN A 184 -12.79 -19.81 4.30
N HIS A 185 -13.87 -19.32 3.67
CA HIS A 185 -14.25 -17.89 3.71
C HIS A 185 -14.41 -17.39 5.17
N ASP A 186 -14.92 -18.24 6.07
CA ASP A 186 -15.09 -17.87 7.46
C ASP A 186 -13.74 -17.60 8.16
N TYR A 187 -12.69 -18.30 7.72
CA TYR A 187 -11.34 -18.09 8.24
C TYR A 187 -10.77 -16.73 7.87
N ILE A 188 -11.08 -16.18 6.70
CA ILE A 188 -10.60 -14.85 6.31
C ILE A 188 -11.44 -13.73 6.89
N LYS A 189 -12.71 -13.97 7.20
CA LYS A 189 -13.61 -12.95 7.71
C LYS A 189 -13.07 -12.26 8.95
N ASP A 190 -12.49 -13.03 9.87
CA ASP A 190 -11.98 -12.52 11.15
C ASP A 190 -10.72 -11.66 10.99
N LYS A 191 -9.96 -11.83 9.91
CA LYS A 191 -8.77 -11.03 9.61
C LYS A 191 -8.94 -10.02 8.49
N THR A 192 -10.17 -9.88 7.96
CA THR A 192 -10.47 -8.96 6.87
C THR A 192 -10.84 -7.59 7.40
N GLN A 193 -10.28 -6.56 6.78
CA GLN A 193 -10.55 -5.15 7.05
C GLN A 193 -10.79 -4.41 5.74
N THR A 194 -11.28 -3.18 5.83
CA THR A 194 -11.40 -2.30 4.66
C THR A 194 -10.38 -1.16 4.70
N PHE A 195 -9.88 -0.75 3.52
CA PHE A 195 -9.01 0.41 3.35
C PHE A 195 -9.57 1.35 2.27
N PRO A 196 -10.76 1.94 2.50
CA PRO A 196 -11.25 2.98 1.62
C PRO A 196 -10.31 4.19 1.73
N ILE A 197 -10.04 4.86 0.62
CA ILE A 197 -9.19 6.06 0.59
C ILE A 197 -9.91 7.20 -0.09
N SER A 198 -9.68 8.42 0.39
CA SER A 198 -10.09 9.63 -0.28
C SER A 198 -9.09 10.00 -1.40
N ALA A 199 -9.58 10.63 -2.46
CA ALA A 199 -8.71 11.26 -3.42
C ALA A 199 -7.94 12.42 -2.75
N ASP A 200 -6.73 12.69 -3.24
CA ASP A 200 -5.99 13.86 -2.79
C ASP A 200 -6.64 15.12 -3.35
N GLU A 201 -6.58 16.19 -2.58
CA GLU A 201 -7.02 17.48 -3.06
C GLU A 201 -6.23 17.91 -4.28
N LEU A 202 -6.94 18.35 -5.30
CA LEU A 202 -6.33 18.92 -6.50
C LEU A 202 -6.03 20.41 -6.23
N GLN A 203 -4.80 20.74 -5.81
CA GLN A 203 -4.45 22.08 -5.35
C GLN A 203 -4.09 23.06 -6.48
N ASP A 204 -3.34 22.58 -7.47
CA ASP A 204 -2.85 23.43 -8.54
C ASP A 204 -3.84 23.52 -9.69
N ILE A 205 -3.96 24.70 -10.27
CA ILE A 205 -4.75 24.95 -11.51
C ILE A 205 -3.81 25.51 -12.55
N GLU A 206 -3.75 24.86 -13.71
CA GLU A 206 -3.02 25.32 -14.87
C GLU A 206 -3.99 25.40 -16.07
N PRO A 207 -4.40 26.61 -16.48
CA PRO A 207 -5.30 26.80 -17.59
C PRO A 207 -4.69 26.33 -18.92
N PHE A 208 -5.53 25.74 -19.76
CA PHE A 208 -5.23 25.42 -21.14
C PHE A 208 -6.50 25.56 -21.99
N ASP A 209 -6.36 25.56 -23.30
CA ASP A 209 -7.49 25.72 -24.19
C ASP A 209 -8.30 24.47 -24.30
N ILE A 210 -9.59 24.55 -23.89
CA ILE A 210 -10.61 23.52 -24.08
C ILE A 210 -11.50 23.95 -25.22
N GLU A 211 -11.16 23.55 -26.45
CA GLU A 211 -11.80 23.98 -27.71
C GLU A 211 -13.32 23.75 -27.81
N HIS A 212 -13.98 23.14 -26.81
CA HIS A 212 -15.37 22.73 -26.84
C HIS A 212 -16.14 23.08 -25.55
N GLU A 213 -17.36 23.57 -25.71
CA GLU A 213 -18.23 23.97 -24.57
C GLU A 213 -18.88 22.79 -23.84
N ASN A 214 -19.20 21.69 -24.54
CA ASN A 214 -19.97 20.57 -23.98
C ASN A 214 -19.06 19.35 -23.77
N VAL A 215 -18.07 19.48 -22.90
CA VAL A 215 -17.10 18.41 -22.64
C VAL A 215 -17.56 17.52 -21.49
N LEU A 216 -17.59 16.20 -21.73
CA LEU A 216 -17.70 15.17 -20.72
C LEU A 216 -16.35 14.47 -20.55
N VAL A 217 -15.88 14.35 -19.31
CA VAL A 217 -14.55 13.79 -19.04
C VAL A 217 -14.64 12.31 -18.67
N PHE A 218 -13.94 11.47 -19.44
CA PHE A 218 -13.68 10.09 -19.09
C PHE A 218 -12.29 9.99 -18.47
N ASN A 219 -12.20 10.16 -17.16
CA ASN A 219 -10.95 10.23 -16.40
C ASN A 219 -10.43 8.85 -15.91
N HIS A 220 -10.52 7.86 -16.78
CA HIS A 220 -10.06 6.51 -16.53
C HIS A 220 -9.06 6.06 -17.58
N ARG A 221 -8.35 4.97 -17.27
CA ARG A 221 -7.54 4.30 -18.28
C ARG A 221 -8.42 3.82 -19.44
N TRP A 222 -7.90 3.91 -20.65
CA TRP A 222 -8.56 3.38 -21.84
C TRP A 222 -8.42 1.86 -21.87
N ALA A 223 -9.20 1.16 -21.07
CA ALA A 223 -9.13 -0.28 -20.89
C ALA A 223 -10.51 -0.91 -20.70
N LYS A 224 -10.67 -2.15 -21.16
CA LYS A 224 -11.93 -2.90 -20.99
C LYS A 224 -12.38 -2.95 -19.52
N SER A 225 -11.44 -3.09 -18.60
CA SER A 225 -11.71 -3.17 -17.15
C SER A 225 -12.27 -1.88 -16.54
N THR A 226 -12.19 -0.77 -17.22
CA THR A 226 -12.76 0.53 -16.79
C THR A 226 -14.08 0.86 -17.45
N GLY A 227 -14.67 -0.11 -18.20
CA GLY A 227 -15.97 0.03 -18.83
C GLY A 227 -15.96 0.82 -20.15
N VAL A 228 -14.77 0.99 -20.80
CA VAL A 228 -14.65 1.78 -22.03
C VAL A 228 -15.59 1.31 -23.14
N ASN A 229 -15.81 -0.01 -23.30
CA ASN A 229 -16.71 -0.52 -24.34
C ASN A 229 -18.16 -0.08 -24.09
N ARG A 230 -18.59 -0.12 -22.82
CA ARG A 230 -19.93 0.37 -22.44
C ARG A 230 -20.00 1.88 -22.58
N MET A 231 -18.96 2.60 -22.23
CA MET A 231 -18.88 4.04 -22.44
C MET A 231 -19.10 4.37 -23.92
N MET A 232 -18.35 3.73 -24.83
CA MET A 232 -18.51 3.95 -26.28
C MET A 232 -19.92 3.64 -26.79
N GLU A 233 -20.55 2.56 -26.30
CA GLU A 233 -21.93 2.23 -26.63
C GLU A 233 -22.93 3.29 -26.14
N TYR A 234 -22.70 3.83 -24.93
CA TYR A 234 -23.64 4.76 -24.30
C TYR A 234 -23.51 6.21 -24.82
N ILE A 235 -22.32 6.62 -25.25
CA ILE A 235 -22.14 7.96 -25.84
C ILE A 235 -22.68 8.08 -27.27
N ASP A 236 -22.92 6.94 -27.94
CA ASP A 236 -23.55 6.93 -29.26
C ASP A 236 -24.91 7.60 -29.21
N GLY A 237 -25.14 8.59 -30.09
CA GLY A 237 -26.32 9.45 -30.12
C GLY A 237 -26.24 10.70 -29.21
N LEU A 238 -25.05 11.04 -28.70
CA LEU A 238 -24.77 12.29 -27.98
C LEU A 238 -23.90 13.25 -28.83
N ASP A 239 -24.36 13.54 -30.04
CA ASP A 239 -23.56 14.31 -31.04
C ASP A 239 -23.19 15.73 -30.57
N ASP A 240 -24.02 16.33 -29.69
CA ASP A 240 -23.79 17.66 -29.11
C ASP A 240 -22.70 17.69 -28.02
N PHE A 241 -22.15 16.55 -27.65
CA PHE A 241 -21.17 16.43 -26.58
C PHE A 241 -19.83 15.92 -27.10
N LYS A 242 -18.77 16.40 -26.52
CA LYS A 242 -17.40 15.91 -26.79
C LYS A 242 -16.90 15.12 -25.59
N ILE A 243 -16.22 14.02 -25.88
CA ILE A 243 -15.64 13.17 -24.84
C ILE A 243 -14.16 13.48 -24.73
N TRP A 244 -13.72 13.85 -23.54
CA TRP A 244 -12.30 14.01 -23.22
C TRP A 244 -11.82 12.81 -22.41
N ALA A 245 -11.08 11.92 -23.05
CA ALA A 245 -10.41 10.82 -22.36
C ALA A 245 -9.02 11.27 -21.89
N THR A 246 -8.73 11.07 -20.60
CA THR A 246 -7.45 11.50 -20.01
C THR A 246 -6.31 10.51 -20.23
N ASP A 247 -6.58 9.33 -20.78
CA ASP A 247 -5.56 8.33 -21.11
C ASP A 247 -5.02 8.54 -22.52
N TYR A 248 -3.71 8.63 -22.66
CA TYR A 248 -3.00 8.76 -23.95
C TYR A 248 -3.23 7.58 -24.91
N GLN A 249 -3.76 6.46 -24.42
CA GLN A 249 -4.11 5.29 -25.24
C GLN A 249 -5.49 5.42 -25.90
N ALA A 250 -6.25 6.46 -25.55
CA ALA A 250 -7.52 6.71 -26.17
C ALA A 250 -7.36 7.03 -27.68
N PRO A 251 -8.29 6.58 -28.54
CA PRO A 251 -8.30 6.97 -29.95
C PRO A 251 -8.38 8.49 -30.12
N LYS A 252 -7.86 9.00 -31.23
CA LYS A 252 -7.77 10.45 -31.49
C LYS A 252 -9.12 11.17 -31.59
N GLU A 253 -10.17 10.47 -31.93
CA GLU A 253 -11.54 11.00 -31.95
C GLU A 253 -12.04 11.37 -30.56
N TYR A 254 -11.46 10.77 -29.51
CA TYR A 254 -11.64 11.20 -28.13
C TYR A 254 -10.50 12.11 -27.78
N ILE A 255 -10.77 13.36 -27.54
CA ILE A 255 -9.77 14.37 -27.24
C ILE A 255 -8.93 13.89 -26.07
N GLY A 256 -7.81 13.25 -26.35
CA GLY A 256 -6.93 12.69 -25.34
C GLY A 256 -5.67 13.53 -25.20
N SER A 257 -5.16 13.71 -24.00
CA SER A 257 -3.89 14.39 -23.78
C SER A 257 -3.24 13.92 -22.47
N ASN A 258 -1.91 13.99 -22.47
CA ASN A 258 -1.14 13.85 -21.24
C ASN A 258 -1.22 15.17 -20.47
N LEU A 259 -2.23 15.31 -19.62
CA LEU A 259 -2.39 16.46 -18.75
C LEU A 259 -1.49 16.30 -17.53
N ASN A 260 -0.85 17.39 -17.12
CA ASN A 260 -0.30 17.46 -15.77
C ASN A 260 -1.44 17.64 -14.76
N ARG A 261 -1.13 17.64 -13.48
CA ARG A 261 -2.14 17.66 -12.41
C ARG A 261 -2.97 18.96 -12.39
N GLY A 262 -2.34 20.10 -12.67
CA GLY A 262 -3.03 21.40 -12.74
C GLY A 262 -3.96 21.51 -13.94
N GLN A 263 -3.54 21.02 -15.11
CA GLN A 263 -4.36 20.94 -16.31
C GLN A 263 -5.52 19.95 -16.14
N TYR A 264 -5.28 18.82 -15.47
CA TYR A 264 -6.34 17.86 -15.15
C TYR A 264 -7.42 18.49 -14.25
N ARG A 265 -7.02 19.23 -13.23
CA ARG A 265 -7.96 19.99 -12.41
C ARG A 265 -8.73 21.01 -13.23
N TYR A 266 -8.05 21.80 -14.06
CA TYR A 266 -8.67 22.80 -14.92
C TYR A 266 -9.70 22.17 -15.87
N LEU A 267 -9.37 21.02 -16.48
CA LEU A 267 -10.30 20.27 -17.32
C LEU A 267 -11.56 19.87 -16.55
N LEU A 268 -11.42 19.29 -15.35
CA LEU A 268 -12.57 18.88 -14.54
C LEU A 268 -13.45 20.08 -14.18
N GLU A 269 -12.87 21.20 -13.75
CA GLU A 269 -13.60 22.41 -13.35
C GLU A 269 -14.34 23.08 -14.51
N ASN A 270 -13.80 22.97 -15.74
CA ASN A 270 -14.37 23.61 -16.92
C ASN A 270 -15.16 22.65 -17.84
N SER A 271 -15.30 21.39 -17.44
CA SER A 271 -16.19 20.45 -18.13
C SER A 271 -17.63 20.52 -17.61
N LEU A 272 -18.57 19.89 -18.31
CA LEU A 272 -19.92 19.68 -17.81
C LEU A 272 -19.97 18.67 -16.63
N GLY A 273 -19.04 17.75 -16.61
CA GLY A 273 -18.90 16.74 -15.58
C GLY A 273 -18.02 15.58 -16.05
N SER A 274 -17.80 14.63 -15.17
CA SER A 274 -17.07 13.41 -15.52
C SER A 274 -17.96 12.17 -15.45
N MET A 275 -17.48 11.04 -15.95
CA MET A 275 -18.24 9.81 -16.03
C MET A 275 -17.39 8.59 -15.71
N SER A 276 -17.99 7.65 -14.99
CA SER A 276 -17.41 6.37 -14.63
C SER A 276 -18.29 5.21 -15.04
N PHE A 277 -17.77 4.35 -15.89
CA PHE A 277 -18.42 3.12 -16.36
C PHE A 277 -17.84 1.85 -15.74
N VAL A 278 -17.04 2.01 -14.68
CA VAL A 278 -16.40 0.87 -14.01
C VAL A 278 -17.47 -0.08 -13.48
N ASP A 279 -17.40 -1.33 -13.90
CA ASP A 279 -18.33 -2.40 -13.49
C ASP A 279 -17.63 -3.52 -12.68
N SER A 280 -16.44 -3.25 -12.18
CA SER A 280 -15.68 -4.19 -11.38
C SER A 280 -16.11 -4.18 -9.91
N TYR A 281 -16.43 -5.33 -9.36
CA TYR A 281 -16.80 -5.50 -7.95
C TYR A 281 -15.70 -5.15 -6.95
N ALA A 282 -14.48 -5.11 -7.42
CA ALA A 282 -13.31 -5.08 -6.56
C ALA A 282 -12.46 -3.81 -6.71
N THR A 283 -12.90 -2.83 -7.49
CA THR A 283 -12.11 -1.64 -7.80
C THR A 283 -12.60 -0.44 -7.02
N TRP A 284 -11.71 0.17 -6.28
CA TRP A 284 -11.91 1.50 -5.71
C TRP A 284 -11.68 2.56 -6.79
N ASN A 285 -12.46 3.62 -6.77
CA ASN A 285 -12.44 4.60 -7.84
C ASN A 285 -12.17 6.01 -7.32
N LEU A 286 -10.92 6.45 -7.43
CA LEU A 286 -10.52 7.81 -7.07
C LEU A 286 -10.98 8.85 -8.09
N SER A 287 -11.11 8.47 -9.36
CA SER A 287 -11.51 9.41 -10.42
C SER A 287 -12.92 9.98 -10.22
N ILE A 288 -13.83 9.22 -9.58
CA ILE A 288 -15.14 9.76 -9.18
C ILE A 288 -14.96 10.86 -8.13
N GLN A 289 -14.11 10.62 -7.16
CA GLN A 289 -13.86 11.57 -6.08
C GLN A 289 -13.16 12.84 -6.60
N ASP A 290 -12.25 12.71 -7.59
CA ASP A 290 -11.60 13.85 -8.24
C ASP A 290 -12.65 14.82 -8.84
N GLY A 291 -13.64 14.27 -9.59
CA GLY A 291 -14.71 15.09 -10.16
C GLY A 291 -15.57 15.79 -9.10
N LEU A 292 -15.94 15.06 -8.05
CA LEU A 292 -16.74 15.62 -6.94
C LEU A 292 -15.96 16.64 -6.11
N SER A 293 -14.66 16.48 -5.96
CA SER A 293 -13.81 17.41 -5.21
C SER A 293 -13.77 18.80 -5.82
N VAL A 294 -13.92 18.91 -7.13
CA VAL A 294 -14.02 20.19 -7.88
C VAL A 294 -15.46 20.66 -8.07
N LYS A 295 -16.40 20.11 -7.31
CA LYS A 295 -17.84 20.47 -7.33
C LYS A 295 -18.50 20.29 -8.69
N LYS A 296 -18.08 19.27 -9.43
CA LYS A 296 -18.69 18.87 -10.70
C LYS A 296 -19.46 17.57 -10.59
N PRO A 297 -20.55 17.42 -11.31
CA PRO A 297 -21.31 16.18 -11.34
C PRO A 297 -20.49 15.05 -11.94
N VAL A 298 -20.64 13.86 -11.40
CA VAL A 298 -20.01 12.64 -11.91
C VAL A 298 -21.11 11.62 -12.21
N LEU A 299 -21.27 11.24 -13.46
CA LEU A 299 -22.19 10.18 -13.85
C LEU A 299 -21.56 8.82 -13.50
N VAL A 300 -22.22 8.04 -12.67
CA VAL A 300 -21.65 6.80 -12.11
C VAL A 300 -22.48 5.60 -12.53
N TYR A 301 -21.86 4.64 -13.22
CA TYR A 301 -22.51 3.36 -13.48
C TYR A 301 -22.81 2.65 -12.17
N ASP A 302 -24.10 2.32 -11.94
CA ASP A 302 -24.58 1.80 -10.66
C ASP A 302 -24.07 0.38 -10.39
N GLN A 303 -23.05 0.33 -9.52
CA GLN A 303 -22.45 -0.90 -9.02
C GLN A 303 -22.32 -0.84 -7.49
N PRO A 304 -22.48 -1.96 -6.79
CA PRO A 304 -22.38 -1.98 -5.35
C PRO A 304 -21.07 -1.37 -4.81
N ALA A 305 -19.94 -1.60 -5.48
CA ALA A 305 -18.65 -1.03 -5.08
C ALA A 305 -18.62 0.51 -5.24
N MET A 306 -19.27 1.04 -6.29
CA MET A 306 -19.33 2.49 -6.51
C MET A 306 -20.21 3.19 -5.47
N ARG A 307 -21.28 2.53 -5.02
CA ARG A 307 -22.08 3.02 -3.89
C ARG A 307 -21.28 3.17 -2.60
N LYS A 308 -20.26 2.33 -2.38
CA LYS A 308 -19.34 2.49 -1.24
C LYS A 308 -18.40 3.69 -1.39
N VAL A 309 -18.18 4.16 -2.61
CA VAL A 309 -17.34 5.35 -2.88
C VAL A 309 -18.09 6.64 -2.61
N VAL A 310 -19.33 6.76 -3.10
CA VAL A 310 -20.07 8.02 -3.10
C VAL A 310 -21.27 8.03 -2.12
N GLY A 311 -21.69 6.88 -1.60
CA GLY A 311 -22.91 6.72 -0.80
C GLY A 311 -24.04 6.12 -1.60
N ASP A 312 -24.98 5.48 -0.90
CA ASP A 312 -26.13 4.78 -1.52
C ASP A 312 -27.15 5.76 -2.16
N ASP A 313 -27.25 6.97 -1.61
CA ASP A 313 -28.22 8.00 -2.02
C ASP A 313 -27.69 8.93 -3.12
N TYR A 314 -26.54 8.62 -3.72
CA TYR A 314 -25.96 9.45 -4.78
C TYR A 314 -26.92 9.57 -5.98
N PRO A 315 -27.29 10.78 -6.44
CA PRO A 315 -28.39 10.97 -7.38
C PRO A 315 -28.06 10.67 -8.84
N LEU A 316 -26.77 10.59 -9.19
CA LEU A 316 -26.32 10.47 -10.59
C LEU A 316 -25.85 9.05 -10.92
N PHE A 317 -26.44 8.03 -10.29
CA PHE A 317 -26.30 6.66 -10.73
C PHE A 317 -27.14 6.39 -11.98
N PHE A 318 -26.60 5.58 -12.88
CA PHE A 318 -27.32 5.09 -14.08
C PHE A 318 -27.00 3.61 -14.34
N LYS A 319 -27.94 2.89 -14.95
CA LYS A 319 -27.76 1.48 -15.37
C LYS A 319 -27.98 1.29 -16.87
N THR A 320 -28.85 2.10 -17.47
CA THR A 320 -29.24 1.99 -18.87
C THR A 320 -28.71 3.17 -19.69
N LYS A 321 -28.62 2.99 -21.00
CA LYS A 321 -28.27 4.06 -21.95
C LYS A 321 -29.25 5.24 -21.85
N ASP A 322 -30.55 4.97 -21.71
CA ASP A 322 -31.59 6.01 -21.63
C ASP A 322 -31.46 6.85 -20.36
N GLU A 323 -31.19 6.19 -19.22
CA GLU A 323 -30.89 6.90 -17.96
C GLU A 323 -29.64 7.78 -18.10
N PHE A 324 -28.57 7.24 -18.68
CA PHE A 324 -27.37 7.98 -18.94
C PHE A 324 -27.60 9.21 -19.82
N HIS A 325 -28.32 9.05 -20.96
CA HIS A 325 -28.67 10.15 -21.88
C HIS A 325 -29.53 11.22 -21.19
N THR A 326 -30.46 10.79 -20.34
CA THR A 326 -31.30 11.72 -19.57
C THR A 326 -30.47 12.56 -18.63
N GLN A 327 -29.55 11.91 -17.88
CA GLN A 327 -28.66 12.62 -16.97
C GLN A 327 -27.72 13.55 -17.69
N VAL A 328 -27.09 13.11 -18.80
CA VAL A 328 -26.20 13.96 -19.60
C VAL A 328 -26.89 15.26 -20.06
N LYS A 329 -28.11 15.15 -20.53
CA LYS A 329 -28.93 16.31 -20.93
C LYS A 329 -29.17 17.28 -19.77
N ASN A 330 -29.39 16.73 -18.58
CA ASN A 330 -29.64 17.52 -17.37
C ASN A 330 -28.39 18.22 -16.84
N LEU A 331 -27.16 17.73 -17.15
CA LEU A 331 -25.91 18.34 -16.70
C LEU A 331 -25.79 19.81 -17.11
N LYS A 332 -26.28 20.18 -18.32
CA LYS A 332 -26.27 21.57 -18.81
C LYS A 332 -27.02 22.53 -17.86
N GLN A 333 -27.98 22.01 -17.08
CA GLN A 333 -28.82 22.80 -16.18
C GLN A 333 -28.36 22.71 -14.71
N MET A 334 -27.45 21.78 -14.36
CA MET A 334 -27.08 21.51 -12.97
C MET A 334 -26.17 22.57 -12.34
N GLY A 335 -25.37 23.30 -13.14
CA GLY A 335 -24.43 24.27 -12.60
C GLY A 335 -23.40 23.62 -11.64
N ASN A 336 -23.19 24.25 -10.49
CA ASN A 336 -22.32 23.68 -9.44
C ASN A 336 -23.05 22.53 -8.73
N PHE A 337 -22.37 21.39 -8.65
CA PHE A 337 -22.87 20.19 -7.99
C PHE A 337 -22.04 19.90 -6.75
N THR A 338 -22.67 19.91 -5.58
CA THR A 338 -22.00 19.59 -4.32
C THR A 338 -22.55 18.27 -3.78
N TRP A 339 -21.63 17.37 -3.45
CA TRP A 339 -21.94 16.10 -2.83
C TRP A 339 -20.94 15.77 -1.74
N ASP A 340 -21.41 15.46 -0.54
CA ASP A 340 -20.57 15.10 0.58
C ASP A 340 -20.12 13.64 0.47
N ILE A 341 -18.88 13.45 0.11
CA ILE A 341 -18.26 12.13 0.07
C ILE A 341 -17.94 11.68 1.50
N PRO A 342 -18.19 10.39 1.87
CA PRO A 342 -17.81 9.88 3.17
C PRO A 342 -16.29 10.07 3.43
N ASN A 343 -15.93 10.37 4.69
CA ASN A 343 -14.52 10.47 5.09
C ASN A 343 -13.86 9.07 5.10
N HIS A 344 -13.38 8.67 3.95
CA HIS A 344 -12.77 7.35 3.73
C HIS A 344 -11.46 7.19 4.46
N ASP A 345 -10.64 8.25 4.53
CA ASP A 345 -9.34 8.23 5.17
C ASP A 345 -9.44 7.98 6.68
N GLU A 346 -10.44 8.56 7.34
CA GLU A 346 -10.68 8.31 8.76
C GLU A 346 -11.01 6.84 9.03
N LYS A 347 -11.87 6.24 8.21
CA LYS A 347 -12.20 4.82 8.32
C LYS A 347 -10.98 3.93 8.07
N PHE A 348 -10.16 4.27 7.10
CA PHE A 348 -8.93 3.53 6.84
C PHE A 348 -7.94 3.66 8.00
N ALA A 349 -7.70 4.88 8.48
CA ALA A 349 -6.83 5.13 9.63
C ALA A 349 -7.28 4.34 10.87
N TYR A 350 -8.58 4.36 11.17
CA TYR A 350 -9.14 3.56 12.26
C TYR A 350 -8.86 2.07 12.10
N ASN A 351 -9.12 1.51 10.92
CA ASN A 351 -8.96 0.08 10.67
C ASN A 351 -7.50 -0.38 10.78
N ILE A 352 -6.55 0.40 10.25
CA ILE A 352 -5.12 0.06 10.31
C ILE A 352 -4.59 0.15 11.74
N ILE A 353 -4.94 1.22 12.46
CA ILE A 353 -4.55 1.42 13.86
C ILE A 353 -5.12 0.31 14.75
N LYS A 354 -6.40 -0.01 14.59
CA LYS A 354 -7.06 -1.11 15.29
C LYS A 354 -6.39 -2.45 15.04
N SER A 355 -6.07 -2.75 13.78
CA SER A 355 -5.41 -4.01 13.41
C SER A 355 -4.02 -4.14 14.02
N ILE A 356 -3.21 -3.08 13.99
CA ILE A 356 -1.90 -3.04 14.64
C ILE A 356 -2.07 -3.21 16.15
N SER A 357 -2.98 -2.44 16.78
CA SER A 357 -3.22 -2.51 18.21
C SER A 357 -3.65 -3.89 18.68
N ASN A 358 -4.51 -4.57 17.93
CA ASN A 358 -4.95 -5.94 18.24
C ASN A 358 -3.80 -6.94 18.21
N ILE A 359 -2.86 -6.78 17.26
CA ILE A 359 -1.67 -7.63 17.20
C ILE A 359 -0.73 -7.32 18.37
N MET A 360 -0.53 -6.04 18.65
CA MET A 360 0.37 -5.59 19.71
C MET A 360 -0.15 -5.91 21.13
N SER A 361 -1.47 -5.96 21.33
CA SER A 361 -2.10 -6.25 22.61
C SER A 361 -2.13 -7.74 22.98
N LYS A 362 -1.79 -8.63 22.05
CA LYS A 362 -1.72 -10.06 22.36
C LYS A 362 -0.71 -10.30 23.49
N PRO A 363 -1.10 -11.02 24.56
CA PRO A 363 -0.23 -11.22 25.72
C PRO A 363 1.08 -11.87 25.30
N ARG A 364 2.18 -11.37 25.83
CA ARG A 364 3.49 -11.95 25.59
C ARG A 364 3.57 -13.29 26.30
N LYS A 365 3.92 -14.31 25.55
CA LYS A 365 4.05 -15.65 26.13
C LYS A 365 5.21 -15.75 27.14
N HIS A 366 6.28 -14.98 26.98
CA HIS A 366 7.42 -14.92 27.92
C HIS A 366 8.27 -13.65 27.69
N ILE A 367 8.76 -13.04 28.78
CA ILE A 367 9.98 -12.21 28.73
C ILE A 367 11.13 -13.20 28.62
N PRO A 368 12.01 -13.09 27.62
CA PRO A 368 13.13 -14.02 27.51
C PRO A 368 13.99 -13.94 28.79
N LYS A 369 14.38 -15.09 29.32
CA LYS A 369 15.28 -15.14 30.49
C LYS A 369 16.56 -14.33 30.29
N ASP A 370 16.93 -14.14 29.03
CA ASP A 370 18.14 -13.47 28.61
C ASP A 370 17.98 -11.96 28.38
N ALA A 371 16.79 -11.38 28.64
CA ALA A 371 16.58 -9.93 28.41
C ALA A 371 17.58 -9.05 29.16
N ASN A 372 17.94 -9.42 30.39
CA ASN A 372 18.95 -8.71 31.16
C ASN A 372 20.36 -8.84 30.54
N ASN A 373 20.68 -9.98 29.93
CA ASN A 373 21.94 -10.13 29.19
C ASN A 373 22.03 -9.21 27.99
N TRP A 374 20.92 -8.97 27.31
CA TRP A 374 20.84 -8.00 26.20
C TRP A 374 21.06 -6.57 26.70
N LEU A 375 20.39 -6.21 27.81
CA LEU A 375 20.56 -4.91 28.44
C LEU A 375 22.04 -4.68 28.85
N TYR A 376 22.65 -5.71 29.44
CA TYR A 376 24.05 -5.70 29.82
C TYR A 376 24.98 -5.44 28.62
N CYS A 377 24.73 -6.10 27.49
CA CYS A 377 25.48 -5.86 26.26
C CYS A 377 25.33 -4.41 25.79
N ILE A 378 24.10 -3.87 25.77
CA ILE A 378 23.82 -2.50 25.32
C ILE A 378 24.50 -1.48 26.26
N LEU A 379 24.42 -1.70 27.56
CA LEU A 379 25.06 -0.86 28.57
C LEU A 379 26.57 -0.79 28.38
N ASN A 380 27.20 -1.91 27.99
CA ASN A 380 28.64 -2.01 27.69
C ASN A 380 28.99 -1.65 26.24
N GLY A 381 28.12 -0.93 25.54
CA GLY A 381 28.41 -0.33 24.23
C GLY A 381 28.24 -1.23 23.03
N ILE A 382 27.73 -2.45 23.20
CA ILE A 382 27.39 -3.35 22.08
C ILE A 382 25.98 -2.96 21.58
N LYS A 383 25.92 -2.27 20.45
CA LYS A 383 24.70 -1.58 20.00
C LYS A 383 23.87 -2.39 19.01
N TYR A 384 24.51 -3.22 18.19
CA TYR A 384 23.83 -3.87 17.08
C TYR A 384 23.25 -5.23 17.45
N LYS A 385 22.02 -5.49 16.98
CA LYS A 385 21.28 -6.73 17.19
C LYS A 385 22.13 -8.00 17.04
N HIS A 386 22.82 -8.11 15.91
CA HIS A 386 23.62 -9.29 15.61
C HIS A 386 24.80 -9.49 16.57
N ASP A 387 25.43 -8.39 16.94
CA ASP A 387 26.60 -8.42 17.84
C ASP A 387 26.17 -8.78 19.26
N ILE A 388 25.05 -8.22 19.73
CA ILE A 388 24.46 -8.58 21.01
C ILE A 388 24.12 -10.08 21.04
N ALA A 389 23.44 -10.57 19.99
CA ALA A 389 23.06 -11.98 19.91
C ALA A 389 24.27 -12.93 19.95
N LYS A 390 25.39 -12.56 19.34
CA LYS A 390 26.63 -13.33 19.41
C LYS A 390 27.22 -13.40 20.82
N GLN A 391 27.03 -12.35 21.62
CA GLN A 391 27.48 -12.34 23.01
C GLN A 391 26.60 -13.24 23.88
N VAL A 392 25.29 -13.08 23.75
CA VAL A 392 24.32 -13.72 24.65
C VAL A 392 24.15 -15.21 24.33
N GLN A 393 24.04 -15.57 23.06
CA GLN A 393 23.77 -16.96 22.64
C GLN A 393 24.37 -17.26 21.25
N PRO A 394 25.63 -17.62 21.16
CA PRO A 394 26.34 -17.80 19.88
C PRO A 394 25.75 -18.90 18.98
N ASN A 395 24.97 -19.82 19.52
CA ASN A 395 24.40 -20.96 18.80
C ASN A 395 22.89 -20.83 18.53
N LEU A 396 22.27 -19.72 18.89
CA LEU A 396 20.81 -19.57 18.78
C LEU A 396 20.38 -19.13 17.38
N GLN A 397 19.29 -19.76 16.92
CA GLN A 397 18.52 -19.24 15.81
C GLN A 397 17.76 -18.00 16.28
N LEU A 398 18.16 -16.85 15.81
CA LEU A 398 17.73 -15.51 16.24
C LEU A 398 16.20 -15.20 16.11
N ASN A 399 15.41 -16.12 15.58
CA ASN A 399 14.19 -15.80 14.88
C ASN A 399 12.94 -15.56 15.72
N SER A 400 12.81 -16.19 16.85
CA SER A 400 11.57 -16.08 17.65
C SER A 400 11.74 -15.24 18.90
N VAL A 401 12.94 -15.21 19.43
CA VAL A 401 13.24 -14.55 20.72
C VAL A 401 13.44 -13.05 20.52
N TRP A 402 13.97 -12.65 19.37
CA TRP A 402 14.36 -11.27 19.10
C TRP A 402 13.20 -10.26 19.16
N GLN A 403 12.07 -10.52 18.55
CA GLN A 403 10.95 -9.57 18.57
C GLN A 403 10.41 -9.34 19.98
N TYR A 404 10.43 -10.39 20.81
CA TYR A 404 10.04 -10.27 22.21
C TYR A 404 11.02 -9.39 22.98
N ILE A 405 12.33 -9.58 22.76
CA ILE A 405 13.37 -8.78 23.40
C ILE A 405 13.26 -7.33 22.95
N ARG A 406 13.14 -7.07 21.65
CA ARG A 406 13.02 -5.71 21.12
C ARG A 406 11.81 -4.99 21.71
N ARG A 407 10.66 -5.61 21.73
CA ARG A 407 9.45 -5.03 22.35
C ARG A 407 9.69 -4.72 23.82
N TYR A 408 10.27 -5.64 24.55
CA TYR A 408 10.63 -5.42 25.93
C TYR A 408 11.59 -4.24 26.10
N LEU A 409 12.63 -4.16 25.30
CA LEU A 409 13.60 -3.05 25.33
C LEU A 409 12.92 -1.69 25.08
N LEU A 410 12.04 -1.62 24.09
CA LEU A 410 11.27 -0.40 23.79
C LEU A 410 10.31 -0.02 24.92
N GLU A 411 9.66 -0.99 25.57
CA GLU A 411 8.74 -0.74 26.68
C GLU A 411 9.42 -0.19 27.93
N ILE A 412 10.63 -0.64 28.21
CA ILE A 412 11.43 -0.10 29.32
C ILE A 412 12.15 1.20 28.93
N GLY A 413 11.91 1.72 27.72
CA GLY A 413 12.42 3.02 27.28
C GLY A 413 13.80 2.99 26.60
N ILE A 414 14.33 1.82 26.22
CA ILE A 414 15.53 1.74 25.39
C ILE A 414 15.20 2.27 23.99
N ASN A 415 15.99 3.22 23.50
CA ASN A 415 15.86 3.73 22.15
C ASN A 415 16.45 2.76 21.14
N ASP A 416 15.72 2.44 20.08
CA ASP A 416 16.36 1.93 18.88
C ASP A 416 16.69 3.10 17.92
N ASN A 417 17.73 2.93 17.13
CA ASN A 417 18.10 3.93 16.14
C ASN A 417 17.15 3.81 14.95
N THR A 418 16.18 4.72 14.89
CA THR A 418 15.09 4.71 13.97
C THR A 418 15.42 5.33 12.62
N ASN A 419 16.51 6.10 12.52
CA ASN A 419 16.94 6.76 11.28
C ASN A 419 17.80 5.88 10.35
N SER A 420 17.94 4.60 10.68
CA SER A 420 18.72 3.64 9.90
C SER A 420 17.95 2.33 9.76
N PRO A 421 18.01 1.67 8.62
CA PRO A 421 17.50 0.31 8.49
C PRO A 421 18.25 -0.68 9.42
N PHE A 422 19.43 -0.31 9.89
CA PHE A 422 20.24 -1.10 10.82
C PHE A 422 19.76 -0.87 12.25
N VAL A 423 19.29 -1.94 12.90
CA VAL A 423 18.83 -1.86 14.28
C VAL A 423 20.01 -1.72 15.23
N SER A 424 20.10 -0.57 15.85
CA SER A 424 21.02 -0.32 16.97
C SER A 424 20.28 0.23 18.16
N TYR A 425 20.76 -0.02 19.35
CA TYR A 425 20.14 0.37 20.61
C TYR A 425 21.01 1.34 21.39
N SER A 426 20.33 2.23 22.12
CA SER A 426 20.98 3.12 23.06
C SER A 426 20.12 3.28 24.31
N ILE A 427 20.77 3.41 25.46
CA ILE A 427 20.11 3.65 26.75
C ILE A 427 20.04 5.17 26.97
N PRO A 428 18.85 5.75 27.04
CA PRO A 428 18.68 7.14 27.42
C PRO A 428 19.21 7.42 28.84
N ASN A 429 19.77 8.61 29.04
CA ASN A 429 20.37 8.97 30.31
C ASN A 429 19.38 8.90 31.48
N ASN A 430 18.12 9.24 31.25
CA ASN A 430 17.06 9.26 32.27
C ASN A 430 16.65 7.89 32.81
N ILE A 431 17.00 6.80 32.14
CA ILE A 431 16.70 5.41 32.58
C ILE A 431 17.98 4.59 32.84
N ARG A 432 19.16 5.20 32.69
CA ARG A 432 20.43 4.48 32.74
C ARG A 432 20.65 3.81 34.10
N GLU A 433 20.39 4.51 35.18
CA GLU A 433 20.54 3.97 36.54
C GLU A 433 19.59 2.77 36.81
N ASP A 434 18.39 2.82 36.27
CA ASP A 434 17.44 1.71 36.41
C ASP A 434 17.90 0.48 35.62
N VAL A 435 18.43 0.70 34.43
CA VAL A 435 19.03 -0.40 33.63
C VAL A 435 20.25 -0.98 34.33
N GLU A 436 21.10 -0.16 34.92
CA GLU A 436 22.26 -0.64 35.71
C GLU A 436 21.84 -1.52 36.90
N LYS A 437 20.74 -1.14 37.60
CA LYS A 437 20.17 -1.98 38.65
C LYS A 437 19.62 -3.30 38.12
N MET A 438 18.95 -3.30 36.95
CA MET A 438 18.38 -4.51 36.31
C MET A 438 19.44 -5.53 35.91
N VAL A 439 20.64 -5.08 35.55
CA VAL A 439 21.73 -5.94 35.06
C VAL A 439 22.80 -6.23 36.11
N LYS A 440 22.61 -5.79 37.33
CA LYS A 440 23.61 -5.92 38.43
C LYS A 440 24.10 -7.35 38.65
N ASP A 441 23.23 -8.31 38.49
CA ASP A 441 23.51 -9.74 38.74
C ASP A 441 23.76 -10.52 37.45
N VAL A 442 24.01 -9.83 36.33
CA VAL A 442 24.33 -10.47 35.04
C VAL A 442 25.77 -10.92 35.05
N ASP A 443 25.98 -12.22 35.03
CA ASP A 443 27.29 -12.85 34.90
C ASP A 443 27.51 -13.25 33.43
N LEU A 444 27.88 -12.29 32.60
CA LEU A 444 28.16 -12.47 31.18
C LEU A 444 29.54 -11.94 30.84
N GLU A 445 30.45 -12.84 30.51
CA GLU A 445 31.77 -12.47 30.00
C GLU A 445 31.65 -12.00 28.53
N LEU A 446 31.91 -10.71 28.28
CA LEU A 446 31.86 -10.14 26.94
C LEU A 446 33.10 -10.56 26.14
N ARG A 447 32.87 -11.23 25.03
CA ARG A 447 33.93 -11.63 24.10
C ARG A 447 34.48 -10.41 23.34
N PRO A 448 35.80 -10.35 23.08
CA PRO A 448 36.35 -9.31 22.24
C PRO A 448 35.68 -9.29 20.86
N MET A 449 35.13 -8.17 20.50
CA MET A 449 34.55 -7.99 19.18
C MET A 449 35.65 -7.66 18.19
N THR A 450 35.93 -8.56 17.27
CA THR A 450 36.71 -8.20 16.07
C THR A 450 35.82 -7.32 15.20
N ILE A 451 35.91 -6.01 15.42
CA ILE A 451 35.23 -5.01 14.60
C ILE A 451 35.89 -5.03 13.21
N LYS A 452 35.50 -5.92 12.34
CA LYS A 452 35.48 -5.56 10.93
C LYS A 452 34.30 -4.60 10.78
N GLN A 453 34.48 -3.35 11.14
CA GLN A 453 33.68 -2.27 10.64
C GLN A 453 33.85 -2.30 9.11
N LYS A 454 33.01 -3.03 8.44
CA LYS A 454 32.61 -2.62 7.11
C LYS A 454 31.90 -1.30 7.35
N THR A 455 32.62 -0.22 7.17
CA THR A 455 32.06 1.09 6.95
C THR A 455 31.10 0.93 5.78
N PHE A 456 29.85 0.72 6.09
CA PHE A 456 28.76 0.87 5.13
C PHE A 456 28.68 2.38 4.91
N THR A 457 29.57 2.87 4.05
CA THR A 457 29.44 4.19 3.47
C THR A 457 28.10 4.25 2.75
N LYS A 458 27.45 5.41 2.77
CA LYS A 458 26.19 5.78 2.07
C LYS A 458 26.19 5.52 0.55
N LYS A 459 27.14 4.78 0.02
CA LYS A 459 27.29 4.41 -1.38
C LYS A 459 27.12 2.90 -1.53
N HIS A 460 25.89 2.44 -1.40
CA HIS A 460 25.49 1.22 -2.08
C HIS A 460 24.84 1.62 -3.40
N ASP A 461 25.66 2.11 -4.32
CA ASP A 461 25.40 2.00 -5.75
C ASP A 461 25.50 0.50 -6.11
N TRP A 462 24.46 -0.25 -5.81
CA TRP A 462 24.30 -1.59 -6.33
C TRP A 462 23.62 -1.50 -7.68
N PHE A 463 24.43 -1.62 -8.75
CA PHE A 463 24.12 -1.65 -10.20
C PHE A 463 23.65 -0.34 -10.81
#